data_5fae59314a1be426841f0e72ac9d5ed8
#
_entry.id   5fae59314a1be426841f0e72ac9d5ed8
#
_cell.length_a   1.000
_cell.length_b   1.000
_cell.length_c   1.000
_cell.angle_alpha   90.00
_cell.angle_beta   90.00
_cell.angle_gamma   90.00
#
_symmetry.space_group_name_H-M   'P 1'
#
loop_
_entity.id
_entity.type
_entity.pdbx_description
1 polymer ?
#
loop_
_entity_poly.entity_id
_entity_poly.type
_entity_poly.pdbx_seq_one_letter_code
_entity_poly.pdbx_strand_id
1 'polypeptide(L)'
;MNAVRFARQLFVSSRPVSWINTAYPFAAAYLLAAREIDVVLVVGTLFFLIPYNVAMYGINDVFDYESDLRNPRKGGAHGAILDKSLHGQTLWAAALLCIPFVVFL
;
A
#
# COMPACT_ATOMS: atom_id res chain seq x y z
N MET A 1 17.25 -5.06 -13.71
CA MET A 1 15.81 -5.10 -13.49
C MET A 1 15.13 -3.92 -14.14
N ASN A 2 13.92 -4.11 -14.63
CA ASN A 2 13.15 -3.08 -15.30
C ASN A 2 12.33 -2.28 -14.26
N ALA A 3 12.50 -0.94 -14.26
CA ALA A 3 11.77 -0.07 -13.33
C ALA A 3 10.25 -0.12 -13.56
N VAL A 4 9.81 -0.28 -14.81
CA VAL A 4 8.39 -0.42 -15.14
C VAL A 4 7.81 -1.69 -14.51
N ARG A 5 8.55 -2.79 -14.58
CA ARG A 5 8.12 -4.05 -13.99
C ARG A 5 8.00 -3.94 -12.47
N PHE A 6 8.97 -3.29 -11.84
CA PHE A 6 8.93 -3.06 -10.39
C PHE A 6 7.73 -2.20 -9.99
N ALA A 7 7.54 -1.07 -10.69
CA ALA A 7 6.41 -0.18 -10.42
C ALA A 7 5.07 -0.90 -10.60
N ARG A 8 4.97 -1.72 -11.65
CA ARG A 8 3.75 -2.50 -11.90
C ARG A 8 3.47 -3.50 -10.77
N GLN A 9 4.50 -4.19 -10.29
CA GLN A 9 4.33 -5.14 -9.20
C GLN A 9 3.95 -4.46 -7.90
N LEU A 10 4.55 -3.30 -7.59
CA LEU A 10 4.15 -2.51 -6.43
C LEU A 10 2.69 -2.07 -6.53
N PHE A 11 2.29 -1.60 -7.72
CA PHE A 11 0.93 -1.16 -7.95
C PHE A 11 -0.07 -2.31 -7.69
N VAL A 12 0.19 -3.47 -8.26
CA VAL A 12 -0.70 -4.63 -8.07
C VAL A 12 -0.65 -5.11 -6.62
N SER A 13 0.53 -5.10 -6.00
CA SER A 13 0.68 -5.51 -4.61
C SER A 13 -0.07 -4.58 -3.65
N SER A 14 -0.16 -3.30 -3.96
CA SER A 14 -0.89 -2.35 -3.12
C SER A 14 -2.40 -2.59 -3.10
N ARG A 15 -2.89 -3.49 -3.94
CA ARG A 15 -4.31 -3.83 -4.07
C ARG A 15 -5.18 -2.60 -4.27
N PRO A 16 -5.12 -1.97 -5.46
CA PRO A 16 -5.87 -0.73 -5.72
C PRO A 16 -7.35 -0.81 -5.41
N VAL A 17 -7.95 -1.99 -5.54
CA VAL A 17 -9.36 -2.17 -5.20
C VAL A 17 -9.64 -1.96 -3.72
N SER A 18 -8.62 -2.01 -2.87
CA SER A 18 -8.74 -1.80 -1.42
C SER A 18 -8.36 -0.39 -0.97
N TRP A 19 -7.85 0.46 -1.87
CA TRP A 19 -7.41 1.82 -1.49
C TRP A 19 -8.51 2.61 -0.81
N ILE A 20 -9.71 2.59 -1.37
CA ILE A 20 -10.87 3.29 -0.81
C ILE A 20 -11.24 2.72 0.56
N ASN A 21 -11.11 1.41 0.74
CA ASN A 21 -11.47 0.75 2.00
C ASN A 21 -10.60 1.18 3.18
N THR A 22 -9.40 1.66 2.92
CA THR A 22 -8.49 2.16 3.96
C THR A 22 -8.53 3.68 4.10
N ALA A 23 -8.67 4.41 3.00
CA ALA A 23 -8.69 5.87 3.01
C ALA A 23 -10.04 6.43 3.50
N TYR A 24 -11.14 5.82 3.08
CA TYR A 24 -12.48 6.33 3.40
C TYR A 24 -12.76 6.34 4.92
N PRO A 25 -12.49 5.27 5.68
CA PRO A 25 -12.75 5.31 7.12
C PRO A 25 -11.96 6.41 7.83
N PHE A 26 -10.70 6.64 7.45
CA PHE A 26 -9.93 7.73 8.03
C PHE A 26 -10.56 9.09 7.71
N ALA A 27 -10.86 9.34 6.43
CA ALA A 27 -11.41 10.62 6.00
C ALA A 27 -12.74 10.90 6.67
N ALA A 28 -13.63 9.91 6.73
CA ALA A 28 -14.93 10.04 7.35
C ALA A 28 -14.80 10.32 8.85
N ALA A 29 -13.99 9.57 9.55
CA ALA A 29 -13.79 9.74 10.99
C ALA A 29 -13.19 11.11 11.30
N TYR A 30 -12.21 11.54 10.51
CA TYR A 30 -11.58 12.84 10.71
C TYR A 30 -12.57 13.98 10.51
N LEU A 31 -13.35 13.93 9.42
CA LEU A 31 -14.37 14.97 9.14
C LEU A 31 -15.42 15.05 10.24
N LEU A 32 -15.86 13.91 10.75
CA LEU A 32 -16.86 13.88 11.83
C LEU A 32 -16.28 14.40 13.14
N ALA A 33 -15.02 14.16 13.42
CA ALA A 33 -14.39 14.59 14.66
C ALA A 33 -13.93 16.05 14.63
N ALA A 34 -13.21 16.44 13.58
CA ALA A 34 -12.62 17.77 13.46
C ALA A 34 -13.57 18.79 12.85
N ARG A 35 -14.50 18.34 12.02
CA ARG A 35 -15.50 19.16 11.33
C ARG A 35 -14.89 20.27 10.46
N GLU A 36 -13.72 20.01 9.91
CA GLU A 36 -13.06 20.95 9.00
C GLU A 36 -12.20 20.18 8.00
N ILE A 37 -11.95 20.82 6.86
CA ILE A 37 -11.05 20.28 5.83
C ILE A 37 -9.72 21.01 5.97
N ASP A 38 -8.70 20.29 6.43
CA ASP A 38 -7.39 20.85 6.64
C ASP A 38 -6.29 19.97 6.04
N VAL A 39 -5.04 20.37 6.23
CA VAL A 39 -3.90 19.65 5.66
C VAL A 39 -3.76 18.24 6.24
N VAL A 40 -4.14 18.04 7.50
CA VAL A 40 -4.07 16.72 8.13
C VAL A 40 -5.05 15.76 7.47
N LEU A 41 -6.25 16.25 7.15
CA LEU A 41 -7.22 15.42 6.42
C LEU A 41 -6.66 14.98 5.06
N VAL A 42 -6.11 15.92 4.30
CA VAL A 42 -5.60 15.62 2.95
C VAL A 42 -4.40 14.66 3.03
N VAL A 43 -3.42 14.99 3.85
CA VAL A 43 -2.19 14.19 3.97
C VAL A 43 -2.50 12.81 4.54
N GLY A 44 -3.34 12.72 5.57
CA GLY A 44 -3.71 11.44 6.17
C GLY A 44 -4.49 10.56 5.20
N THR A 45 -5.41 11.17 4.45
CA THR A 45 -6.17 10.41 3.45
C THR A 45 -5.26 9.84 2.36
N LEU A 46 -4.32 10.65 1.87
CA LEU A 46 -3.34 10.17 0.89
C LEU A 46 -2.47 9.06 1.45
N PHE A 47 -2.07 9.16 2.72
CA PHE A 47 -1.29 8.11 3.37
C PHE A 47 -2.05 6.78 3.36
N PHE A 48 -3.30 6.79 3.81
CA PHE A 48 -4.10 5.57 3.87
C PHE A 48 -4.51 5.07 2.50
N LEU A 49 -4.47 5.93 1.48
CA LEU A 49 -4.80 5.52 0.10
C LEU A 49 -3.70 4.64 -0.51
N ILE A 50 -2.48 5.13 -0.54
CA ILE A 50 -1.39 4.46 -1.27
C ILE A 50 -0.27 3.97 -0.36
N PRO A 51 0.48 4.81 0.38
CA PRO A 51 1.61 4.32 1.18
C PRO A 51 1.23 3.22 2.16
N TYR A 52 0.11 3.37 2.83
CA TYR A 52 -0.35 2.37 3.78
C TYR A 52 -0.62 1.03 3.11
N ASN A 53 -1.25 1.03 1.94
CA ASN A 53 -1.55 -0.21 1.22
C ASN A 53 -0.29 -0.85 0.64
N VAL A 54 0.65 -0.05 0.16
CA VAL A 54 1.94 -0.58 -0.29
C VAL A 54 2.66 -1.25 0.87
N ALA A 55 2.69 -0.59 2.03
CA ALA A 55 3.35 -1.15 3.20
C ALA A 55 2.65 -2.42 3.70
N MET A 56 1.34 -2.35 3.91
CA MET A 56 0.60 -3.46 4.50
C MET A 56 0.61 -4.68 3.59
N TYR A 57 0.20 -4.50 2.34
CA TYR A 57 0.08 -5.63 1.43
C TYR A 57 1.41 -6.01 0.78
N GLY A 58 2.28 -5.04 0.54
CA GLY A 58 3.61 -5.31 -0.01
C GLY A 58 4.46 -6.15 0.94
N ILE A 59 4.47 -5.79 2.21
CA ILE A 59 5.20 -6.56 3.23
C ILE A 59 4.58 -7.96 3.37
N ASN A 60 3.25 -8.05 3.39
CA ASN A 60 2.58 -9.34 3.41
C ASN A 60 2.99 -10.22 2.22
N ASP A 61 3.00 -9.64 1.02
CA ASP A 61 3.32 -10.40 -0.19
C ASP A 61 4.78 -10.91 -0.17
N VAL A 62 5.68 -10.16 0.47
CA VAL A 62 7.06 -10.62 0.65
C VAL A 62 7.11 -11.84 1.58
N PHE A 63 6.46 -11.76 2.73
CA PHE A 63 6.54 -12.83 3.72
C PHE A 63 5.64 -14.04 3.38
N ASP A 64 4.60 -13.84 2.58
CA ASP A 64 3.69 -14.91 2.18
C ASP A 64 4.05 -15.53 0.82
N TYR A 65 5.26 -15.27 0.33
CA TYR A 65 5.66 -15.67 -1.02
C TYR A 65 5.40 -17.16 -1.29
N GLU A 66 5.84 -18.04 -0.39
CA GLU A 66 5.67 -19.48 -0.56
C GLU A 66 4.19 -19.89 -0.61
N SER A 67 3.38 -19.30 0.24
CA SER A 67 1.95 -19.55 0.26
C SER A 67 1.27 -19.02 -1.01
N ASP A 68 1.69 -17.82 -1.46
CA ASP A 68 1.11 -17.18 -2.63
C ASP A 68 1.37 -17.97 -3.91
N LEU A 69 2.51 -18.63 -4.01
CA LEU A 69 2.81 -19.47 -5.17
C LEU A 69 1.79 -20.60 -5.36
N ARG A 70 1.15 -21.03 -4.28
CA ARG A 70 0.15 -22.11 -4.30
C ARG A 70 -1.28 -21.58 -4.40
N ASN A 71 -1.47 -20.26 -4.38
CA ASN A 71 -2.80 -19.67 -4.35
C ASN A 71 -3.22 -19.23 -5.75
N PRO A 72 -4.23 -19.89 -6.36
CA PRO A 72 -4.66 -19.54 -7.72
C PRO A 72 -5.32 -18.17 -7.83
N ARG A 73 -5.67 -17.54 -6.69
CA ARG A 73 -6.30 -16.21 -6.70
C ARG A 73 -5.29 -15.07 -6.80
N LYS A 74 -4.02 -15.34 -6.54
CA LYS A 74 -2.99 -14.29 -6.59
C LYS A 74 -2.66 -13.94 -8.04
N GLY A 75 -2.23 -12.70 -8.24
CA GLY A 75 -1.92 -12.17 -9.55
C GLY A 75 -2.99 -11.28 -10.14
N GLY A 76 -4.14 -11.15 -9.46
CA GLY A 76 -5.25 -10.30 -9.89
C GLY A 76 -5.66 -9.30 -8.81
N ALA A 77 -6.96 -9.20 -8.54
CA ALA A 77 -7.51 -8.25 -7.58
C ALA A 77 -7.02 -8.49 -6.14
N HIS A 78 -6.55 -9.69 -5.84
CA HIS A 78 -6.03 -10.05 -4.53
C HIS A 78 -4.54 -9.78 -4.36
N GLY A 79 -3.92 -9.08 -5.29
CA GLY A 79 -2.52 -8.69 -5.22
C GLY A 79 -1.63 -9.52 -6.14
N ALA A 80 -0.34 -9.21 -6.13
CA ALA A 80 0.65 -9.86 -6.97
C ALA A 80 1.36 -10.97 -6.22
N ILE A 81 1.90 -11.93 -6.99
CA ILE A 81 2.96 -12.78 -6.48
C ILE A 81 4.26 -12.05 -6.81
N LEU A 82 4.87 -11.45 -5.79
CA LEU A 82 6.07 -10.64 -6.01
C LEU A 82 7.26 -11.52 -6.37
N ASP A 83 8.00 -11.13 -7.42
CA ASP A 83 9.26 -11.79 -7.71
C ASP A 83 10.17 -11.72 -6.49
N LYS A 84 10.79 -12.86 -6.16
CA LYS A 84 11.69 -12.95 -5.03
C LYS A 84 12.85 -11.94 -5.14
N SER A 85 13.29 -11.63 -6.35
CA SER A 85 14.34 -10.64 -6.60
C SER A 85 13.92 -9.21 -6.21
N LEU A 86 12.62 -8.94 -6.05
CA LEU A 86 12.09 -7.63 -5.73
C LEU A 86 11.72 -7.46 -4.25
N HIS A 87 11.88 -8.51 -3.43
CA HIS A 87 11.44 -8.47 -2.03
C HIS A 87 12.12 -7.37 -1.24
N GLY A 88 13.45 -7.29 -1.31
CA GLY A 88 14.19 -6.25 -0.61
C GLY A 88 13.80 -4.85 -1.05
N GLN A 89 13.64 -4.65 -2.36
CA GLN A 89 13.23 -3.36 -2.92
C GLN A 89 11.80 -2.99 -2.50
N THR A 90 10.91 -3.97 -2.39
CA THR A 90 9.54 -3.75 -1.93
C THR A 90 9.52 -3.26 -0.49
N LEU A 91 10.31 -3.88 0.39
CA LEU A 91 10.41 -3.45 1.78
C LEU A 91 10.96 -2.02 1.88
N TRP A 92 12.00 -1.69 1.12
CA TRP A 92 12.55 -0.34 1.09
C TRP A 92 11.54 0.66 0.54
N ALA A 93 10.83 0.32 -0.54
CA ALA A 93 9.82 1.20 -1.13
C ALA A 93 8.70 1.49 -0.13
N ALA A 94 8.23 0.48 0.58
CA ALA A 94 7.20 0.65 1.60
C ALA A 94 7.66 1.62 2.69
N ALA A 95 8.89 1.45 3.20
CA ALA A 95 9.45 2.32 4.21
C ALA A 95 9.58 3.76 3.71
N LEU A 96 10.16 3.93 2.51
CA LEU A 96 10.39 5.26 1.94
C LEU A 96 9.10 6.01 1.63
N LEU A 97 8.04 5.29 1.24
CA LEU A 97 6.74 5.92 0.99
C LEU A 97 6.07 6.36 2.28
N CYS A 98 6.24 5.60 3.37
CA CYS A 98 5.54 5.87 4.62
C CYS A 98 6.25 6.89 5.51
N ILE A 99 7.59 6.92 5.50
CA ILE A 99 8.35 7.77 6.41
C ILE A 99 7.96 9.25 6.35
N PRO A 100 7.85 9.91 5.18
CA PRO A 100 7.47 11.32 5.15
C PRO A 100 6.12 11.59 5.81
N PHE A 101 5.15 10.70 5.63
CA PHE A 101 3.83 10.86 6.22
C PHE A 101 3.84 10.66 7.73
N VAL A 102 4.58 9.66 8.20
CA VAL A 102 4.71 9.39 9.64
C VAL A 102 5.39 10.56 10.34
N VAL A 103 6.43 11.14 9.72
CA VAL A 103 7.13 12.29 10.29
C VAL A 103 6.21 13.53 10.32
N PHE A 104 5.40 13.72 9.28
CA PHE A 104 4.45 14.83 9.24
C PHE A 104 3.36 14.69 10.31
N LEU A 105 2.80 13.50 10.45
CA LEU A 105 1.72 13.23 11.38
C LEU A 105 2.23 13.01 12.79
#